data_a4eff793e6e05d1d7f5f41068cd57c38
#
_entry.id   a4eff793e6e05d1d7f5f41068cd57c38
#
_cell.length_a   1.000
_cell.length_b   1.000
_cell.length_c   1.000
_cell.angle_alpha   90.00
_cell.angle_beta   90.00
_cell.angle_gamma   90.00
#
_symmetry.space_group_name_H-M   'P 1'
#
loop_
_entity.id
_entity.type
_entity.pdbx_description
1 polymer ?
#
loop_
_entity_poly.entity_id
_entity_poly.type
_entity_poly.pdbx_seq_one_letter_code
_entity_poly.pdbx_strand_id
1 'polypeptide(L)'
;MTIKNKFKEELESIHKSLIEVSDWMYENPELGFEEYKTSEYLVNFIKSFHDNVIFPTGDLETAFEITFGKEGPLVVLGVEYDALPEIGHACGHNVIATASIGAGIALRNLVDELGVRVKLLGTPAEEGGGGKIILLDKGAFEDAKCSMMIHPGPLNVANPTFTTIQQYKVEFFGKDAHAAGAPEKGRNALDAQIQLFVNASTYRQQMVQSNRMHGVIKDGGFKPNIIPSYTSSEWYLRSLNKDCLLYTSPSPRDALE
;
A
#
# COMPACT_ATOMS: atom_id res chain seq x y z
N MET A 1 5.92 29.20 -27.63
CA MET A 1 5.03 28.70 -26.55
C MET A 1 5.89 28.19 -25.41
N THR A 2 5.53 28.46 -24.16
CA THR A 2 6.31 27.93 -23.02
C THR A 2 6.05 26.43 -22.85
N ILE A 3 7.00 25.69 -22.27
CA ILE A 3 6.85 24.23 -21.95
C ILE A 3 5.55 24.02 -21.14
N LYS A 4 5.28 24.89 -20.15
CA LYS A 4 4.05 24.82 -19.35
C LYS A 4 2.78 24.91 -20.20
N ASN A 5 2.75 25.72 -21.25
CA ASN A 5 1.58 25.84 -22.13
C ASN A 5 1.45 24.60 -23.03
N LYS A 6 2.57 24.11 -23.59
CA LYS A 6 2.57 22.84 -24.37
C LYS A 6 2.04 21.67 -23.52
N PHE A 7 2.51 21.54 -22.26
CA PHE A 7 2.02 20.53 -21.32
C PHE A 7 0.51 20.64 -21.07
N LYS A 8 0.01 21.86 -20.85
CA LYS A 8 -1.42 22.06 -20.61
C LYS A 8 -2.28 21.69 -21.83
N GLU A 9 -1.84 22.04 -23.03
CA GLU A 9 -2.54 21.69 -24.27
C GLU A 9 -2.57 20.16 -24.49
N GLU A 10 -1.46 19.47 -24.25
CA GLU A 10 -1.40 18.01 -24.33
C GLU A 10 -2.35 17.36 -23.30
N LEU A 11 -2.32 17.84 -22.05
CA LEU A 11 -3.19 17.32 -20.98
C LEU A 11 -4.67 17.57 -21.29
N GLU A 12 -5.03 18.76 -21.78
CA GLU A 12 -6.41 19.09 -22.15
C GLU A 12 -6.91 18.20 -23.30
N SER A 13 -6.04 17.87 -24.26
CA SER A 13 -6.40 17.00 -25.38
C SER A 13 -6.81 15.59 -24.98
N ILE A 14 -6.33 15.10 -23.83
CA ILE A 14 -6.61 13.74 -23.30
C ILE A 14 -7.52 13.74 -22.07
N HIS A 15 -7.91 14.93 -21.57
CA HIS A 15 -8.65 15.08 -20.32
C HIS A 15 -9.90 14.22 -20.24
N LYS A 16 -10.72 14.21 -21.29
CA LYS A 16 -11.94 13.42 -21.34
C LYS A 16 -11.66 11.93 -21.23
N SER A 17 -10.66 11.43 -21.96
CA SER A 17 -10.28 10.02 -21.89
C SER A 17 -9.71 9.60 -20.53
N LEU A 18 -9.02 10.52 -19.82
CA LEU A 18 -8.56 10.26 -18.46
C LEU A 18 -9.73 10.10 -17.48
N ILE A 19 -10.79 10.91 -17.62
CA ILE A 19 -12.00 10.75 -16.82
C ILE A 19 -12.65 9.39 -17.12
N GLU A 20 -12.78 9.01 -18.38
CA GLU A 20 -13.34 7.73 -18.79
C GLU A 20 -12.53 6.55 -18.20
N VAL A 21 -11.20 6.66 -18.13
CA VAL A 21 -10.33 5.67 -17.47
C VAL A 21 -10.61 5.60 -15.96
N SER A 22 -10.68 6.76 -15.28
CA SER A 22 -10.97 6.81 -13.85
C SER A 22 -12.34 6.21 -13.51
N ASP A 23 -13.37 6.54 -14.29
CA ASP A 23 -14.73 6.05 -14.10
C ASP A 23 -14.79 4.53 -14.32
N TRP A 24 -14.12 4.04 -15.38
CA TRP A 24 -14.03 2.62 -15.65
C TRP A 24 -13.38 1.85 -14.49
N MET A 25 -12.26 2.36 -13.94
CA MET A 25 -11.61 1.75 -12.77
C MET A 25 -12.55 1.73 -11.57
N TYR A 26 -13.25 2.83 -11.32
CA TYR A 26 -14.19 2.93 -10.21
C TYR A 26 -15.31 1.90 -10.31
N GLU A 27 -15.81 1.62 -11.51
CA GLU A 27 -16.86 0.63 -11.79
C GLU A 27 -16.35 -0.82 -11.80
N ASN A 28 -15.03 -1.02 -11.96
CA ASN A 28 -14.39 -2.33 -12.07
C ASN A 28 -13.25 -2.52 -11.06
N PRO A 29 -13.51 -2.41 -9.73
CA PRO A 29 -12.48 -2.50 -8.72
C PRO A 29 -11.88 -3.91 -8.62
N GLU A 30 -10.55 -4.00 -8.57
CA GLU A 30 -9.81 -5.25 -8.37
C GLU A 30 -8.86 -5.11 -7.18
N LEU A 31 -8.67 -6.19 -6.41
CA LEU A 31 -7.85 -6.22 -5.21
C LEU A 31 -6.36 -6.33 -5.54
N GLY A 32 -5.53 -5.98 -4.57
CA GLY A 32 -4.08 -6.03 -4.71
C GLY A 32 -3.56 -7.40 -5.16
N PHE A 33 -2.65 -7.41 -6.13
CA PHE A 33 -2.12 -8.54 -6.91
C PHE A 33 -3.12 -9.26 -7.82
N GLU A 34 -4.37 -8.84 -7.88
CA GLU A 34 -5.42 -9.39 -8.73
C GLU A 34 -5.95 -8.35 -9.75
N GLU A 35 -5.22 -7.25 -9.96
CA GLU A 35 -5.60 -6.12 -10.83
C GLU A 35 -5.39 -6.44 -12.33
N TYR A 36 -5.74 -7.64 -12.77
CA TYR A 36 -5.43 -8.12 -14.12
C TYR A 36 -6.11 -7.31 -15.22
N LYS A 37 -7.41 -7.03 -15.08
CA LYS A 37 -8.16 -6.25 -16.06
C LYS A 37 -7.78 -4.78 -16.01
N THR A 38 -7.56 -4.25 -14.81
CA THR A 38 -7.19 -2.86 -14.58
C THR A 38 -5.83 -2.57 -15.18
N SER A 39 -4.83 -3.39 -14.89
CA SER A 39 -3.48 -3.23 -15.43
C SER A 39 -3.46 -3.35 -16.97
N GLU A 40 -4.16 -4.34 -17.53
CA GLU A 40 -4.30 -4.48 -18.98
C GLU A 40 -5.00 -3.28 -19.62
N TYR A 41 -6.06 -2.77 -19.01
CA TYR A 41 -6.79 -1.60 -19.49
C TYR A 41 -5.90 -0.34 -19.50
N LEU A 42 -5.17 -0.09 -18.39
CA LEU A 42 -4.23 1.03 -18.29
C LEU A 42 -3.08 0.91 -19.30
N VAL A 43 -2.51 -0.28 -19.46
CA VAL A 43 -1.47 -0.55 -20.45
C VAL A 43 -1.98 -0.28 -21.87
N ASN A 44 -3.17 -0.75 -22.21
CA ASN A 44 -3.77 -0.50 -23.53
C ASN A 44 -4.06 0.98 -23.75
N PHE A 45 -4.50 1.70 -22.73
CA PHE A 45 -4.67 3.16 -22.80
C PHE A 45 -3.33 3.85 -23.07
N ILE A 46 -2.25 3.51 -22.34
CA ILE A 46 -0.92 4.09 -22.56
C ILE A 46 -0.39 3.74 -23.96
N LYS A 47 -0.60 2.50 -24.43
CA LYS A 47 -0.19 2.05 -25.79
C LYS A 47 -0.85 2.82 -26.92
N SER A 48 -2.02 3.43 -26.71
CA SER A 48 -2.63 4.31 -27.71
C SER A 48 -1.81 5.60 -27.96
N PHE A 49 -0.85 5.92 -27.11
CA PHE A 49 0.05 7.07 -27.21
C PHE A 49 1.51 6.69 -27.44
N HIS A 50 1.93 5.49 -26.97
CA HIS A 50 3.32 5.03 -27.08
C HIS A 50 3.44 3.52 -26.88
N ASP A 51 4.02 2.80 -27.82
CA ASP A 51 4.00 1.32 -27.89
C ASP A 51 4.95 0.62 -26.92
N ASN A 52 6.00 1.27 -26.41
CA ASN A 52 7.09 0.63 -25.66
C ASN A 52 6.76 0.42 -24.16
N VAL A 53 5.58 -0.07 -23.86
CA VAL A 53 5.21 -0.44 -22.48
C VAL A 53 5.75 -1.84 -22.18
N ILE A 54 6.52 -1.97 -21.10
CA ILE A 54 6.95 -3.25 -20.55
C ILE A 54 5.86 -3.74 -19.60
N PHE A 55 5.26 -4.89 -19.92
CA PHE A 55 4.17 -5.49 -19.16
C PHE A 55 4.16 -7.01 -19.38
N PRO A 56 4.24 -7.85 -18.33
CA PRO A 56 4.48 -7.48 -16.92
C PRO A 56 5.92 -7.05 -16.64
N THR A 57 6.19 -6.49 -15.43
CA THR A 57 7.52 -6.10 -14.98
C THR A 57 7.77 -6.43 -13.50
N GLY A 58 9.03 -6.51 -13.08
CA GLY A 58 9.43 -6.68 -11.67
C GLY A 58 8.94 -7.95 -11.00
N ASP A 59 8.73 -9.03 -11.76
CA ASP A 59 8.15 -10.31 -11.30
C ASP A 59 6.72 -10.19 -10.74
N LEU A 60 6.01 -9.10 -11.07
CA LEU A 60 4.61 -8.90 -10.74
C LEU A 60 3.76 -8.91 -12.01
N GLU A 61 2.79 -9.81 -12.07
CA GLU A 61 1.96 -10.04 -13.26
C GLU A 61 1.12 -8.83 -13.66
N THR A 62 0.79 -7.96 -12.70
CA THR A 62 -0.05 -6.78 -12.91
C THR A 62 0.75 -5.46 -12.94
N ALA A 63 2.08 -5.50 -12.71
CA ALA A 63 2.94 -4.31 -12.80
C ALA A 63 3.36 -4.01 -14.23
N PHE A 64 3.51 -2.72 -14.54
CA PHE A 64 3.98 -2.25 -15.83
C PHE A 64 4.93 -1.05 -15.71
N GLU A 65 5.73 -0.80 -16.74
CA GLU A 65 6.52 0.41 -16.82
C GLU A 65 6.69 0.92 -18.25
N ILE A 66 6.87 2.23 -18.37
CA ILE A 66 7.28 2.89 -19.60
C ILE A 66 8.13 4.10 -19.28
N THR A 67 9.20 4.32 -20.04
CA THR A 67 10.07 5.49 -19.88
C THR A 67 10.05 6.36 -21.12
N PHE A 68 9.78 7.64 -20.94
CA PHE A 68 9.88 8.68 -21.95
C PHE A 68 11.22 9.43 -21.82
N GLY A 69 11.83 9.81 -22.94
CA GLY A 69 13.14 10.48 -22.97
C GLY A 69 14.31 9.50 -22.99
N LYS A 70 15.47 9.96 -23.51
CA LYS A 70 16.67 9.12 -23.69
C LYS A 70 17.75 9.43 -22.68
N GLU A 71 17.88 10.68 -22.29
CA GLU A 71 18.97 11.18 -21.46
C GLU A 71 18.47 12.05 -20.31
N GLY A 72 19.32 12.29 -19.32
CA GLY A 72 19.03 13.13 -18.16
C GLY A 72 18.54 12.35 -16.93
N PRO A 73 18.30 13.06 -15.81
CA PRO A 73 17.82 12.45 -14.58
C PRO A 73 16.45 11.79 -14.76
N LEU A 74 16.29 10.62 -14.12
CA LEU A 74 15.04 9.87 -14.15
C LEU A 74 14.09 10.36 -13.03
N VAL A 75 12.86 10.70 -13.44
CA VAL A 75 11.75 10.99 -12.52
C VAL A 75 10.74 9.85 -12.67
N VAL A 76 10.39 9.20 -11.58
CA VAL A 76 9.39 8.13 -11.55
C VAL A 76 8.04 8.70 -11.09
N LEU A 77 7.00 8.48 -11.89
CA LEU A 77 5.60 8.75 -11.52
C LEU A 77 4.96 7.42 -11.12
N GLY A 78 4.60 7.30 -9.84
CA GLY A 78 3.92 6.11 -9.31
C GLY A 78 2.47 6.06 -9.76
N VAL A 79 2.02 4.89 -10.19
CA VAL A 79 0.66 4.61 -10.67
C VAL A 79 0.09 3.50 -9.78
N GLU A 80 -0.78 3.84 -8.83
CA GLU A 80 -1.52 2.89 -7.99
C GLU A 80 -2.90 2.64 -8.58
N TYR A 81 -3.40 1.40 -8.51
CA TYR A 81 -4.69 1.02 -9.14
C TYR A 81 -5.42 -0.13 -8.45
N ASP A 82 -4.93 -0.63 -7.34
CA ASP A 82 -5.65 -1.60 -6.51
C ASP A 82 -6.81 -0.95 -5.74
N ALA A 83 -7.80 -1.75 -5.40
CA ALA A 83 -8.99 -1.35 -4.67
C ALA A 83 -9.05 -2.04 -3.30
N LEU A 84 -9.88 -1.49 -2.41
CA LEU A 84 -10.14 -2.05 -1.09
C LEU A 84 -11.28 -3.10 -1.16
N PRO A 85 -11.22 -4.16 -0.34
CA PRO A 85 -12.34 -5.11 -0.23
C PRO A 85 -13.64 -4.40 0.16
N GLU A 86 -14.74 -4.78 -0.48
CA GLU A 86 -16.11 -4.30 -0.22
C GLU A 86 -16.39 -2.83 -0.54
N ILE A 87 -15.41 -1.94 -0.47
CA ILE A 87 -15.58 -0.49 -0.64
C ILE A 87 -14.92 0.08 -1.91
N GLY A 88 -14.30 -0.78 -2.73
CA GLY A 88 -13.74 -0.40 -4.03
C GLY A 88 -12.65 0.67 -3.93
N HIS A 89 -12.64 1.63 -4.85
CA HIS A 89 -11.65 2.71 -4.90
C HIS A 89 -11.87 3.84 -3.87
N ALA A 90 -12.22 3.48 -2.62
CA ALA A 90 -12.43 4.47 -1.56
C ALA A 90 -11.14 5.24 -1.18
N CYS A 91 -9.96 4.68 -1.43
CA CYS A 91 -8.67 5.35 -1.27
C CYS A 91 -8.33 6.30 -2.44
N GLY A 92 -9.04 6.17 -3.57
CA GLY A 92 -8.87 7.05 -4.73
C GLY A 92 -7.73 6.63 -5.68
N HIS A 93 -7.34 5.36 -5.72
CA HIS A 93 -6.30 4.88 -6.62
C HIS A 93 -6.66 5.04 -8.10
N ASN A 94 -7.93 5.04 -8.47
CA ASN A 94 -8.38 5.42 -9.81
C ASN A 94 -7.97 6.86 -10.20
N VAL A 95 -8.00 7.80 -9.25
CA VAL A 95 -7.54 9.19 -9.45
C VAL A 95 -6.01 9.26 -9.48
N ILE A 96 -5.31 8.49 -8.62
CA ILE A 96 -3.84 8.42 -8.61
C ILE A 96 -3.33 7.91 -9.95
N ALA A 97 -3.89 6.80 -10.45
CA ALA A 97 -3.52 6.22 -11.73
C ALA A 97 -3.69 7.22 -12.87
N THR A 98 -4.85 7.82 -12.99
CA THR A 98 -5.16 8.74 -14.09
C THR A 98 -4.36 10.03 -14.02
N ALA A 99 -4.10 10.58 -12.82
CA ALA A 99 -3.26 11.76 -12.66
C ALA A 99 -1.81 11.49 -13.10
N SER A 100 -1.23 10.37 -12.67
CA SER A 100 0.14 10.00 -13.03
C SER A 100 0.29 9.66 -14.51
N ILE A 101 -0.63 8.86 -15.06
CA ILE A 101 -0.64 8.50 -16.49
C ILE A 101 -0.84 9.75 -17.35
N GLY A 102 -1.80 10.61 -17.00
CA GLY A 102 -2.06 11.85 -17.71
C GLY A 102 -0.85 12.78 -17.73
N ALA A 103 -0.17 12.92 -16.58
CA ALA A 103 1.06 13.69 -16.49
C ALA A 103 2.18 13.12 -17.37
N GLY A 104 2.41 11.80 -17.33
CA GLY A 104 3.43 11.14 -18.13
C GLY A 104 3.17 11.25 -19.64
N ILE A 105 1.93 11.01 -20.07
CA ILE A 105 1.54 11.14 -21.48
C ILE A 105 1.69 12.60 -21.96
N ALA A 106 1.26 13.58 -21.16
CA ALA A 106 1.41 14.99 -21.53
C ALA A 106 2.89 15.45 -21.58
N LEU A 107 3.77 14.79 -20.83
CA LEU A 107 5.21 15.06 -20.85
C LEU A 107 5.96 14.34 -21.97
N ARG A 108 5.44 13.27 -22.56
CA ARG A 108 6.16 12.35 -23.46
C ARG A 108 6.94 13.04 -24.58
N ASN A 109 6.38 14.10 -25.13
CA ASN A 109 6.99 14.88 -26.23
C ASN A 109 7.81 16.08 -25.71
N LEU A 110 7.87 16.32 -24.42
CA LEU A 110 8.53 17.48 -23.80
C LEU A 110 9.80 17.09 -23.00
N VAL A 111 9.99 15.79 -22.73
CA VAL A 111 11.08 15.29 -21.89
C VAL A 111 12.47 15.64 -22.42
N ASP A 112 12.69 15.61 -23.74
CA ASP A 112 13.96 15.96 -24.35
C ASP A 112 14.25 17.46 -24.25
N GLU A 113 13.22 18.33 -24.41
CA GLU A 113 13.33 19.77 -24.19
C GLU A 113 13.59 20.12 -22.70
N LEU A 114 13.08 19.30 -21.79
CA LEU A 114 13.31 19.41 -20.35
C LEU A 114 14.65 18.83 -19.90
N GLY A 115 15.29 18.01 -20.71
CA GLY A 115 16.53 17.30 -20.38
C GLY A 115 16.34 16.27 -19.23
N VAL A 116 15.20 15.58 -19.21
CA VAL A 116 14.86 14.58 -18.20
C VAL A 116 14.31 13.31 -18.84
N ARG A 117 14.33 12.22 -18.08
CA ARG A 117 13.55 11.02 -18.37
C ARG A 117 12.37 10.93 -17.41
N VAL A 118 11.21 10.51 -17.87
CA VAL A 118 10.02 10.30 -17.06
C VAL A 118 9.57 8.85 -17.22
N LYS A 119 9.50 8.11 -16.10
CA LYS A 119 9.00 6.75 -16.04
C LYS A 119 7.61 6.75 -15.40
N LEU A 120 6.62 6.18 -16.08
CA LEU A 120 5.38 5.72 -15.45
C LEU A 120 5.66 4.30 -14.92
N LEU A 121 5.45 4.08 -13.63
CA LEU A 121 5.62 2.79 -12.99
C LEU A 121 4.31 2.36 -12.35
N GLY A 122 3.68 1.34 -12.94
CA GLY A 122 2.49 0.69 -12.39
C GLY A 122 2.84 -0.12 -11.17
N THR A 123 2.31 0.29 -10.02
CA THR A 123 2.64 -0.26 -8.69
C THR A 123 1.39 -0.90 -8.08
N PRO A 124 1.16 -2.22 -8.32
CA PRO A 124 0.02 -2.94 -7.78
C PRO A 124 0.11 -3.11 -6.26
N ALA A 125 -1.01 -3.47 -5.64
CA ALA A 125 -1.12 -3.95 -4.27
C ALA A 125 -0.50 -3.00 -3.23
N GLU A 126 -0.88 -1.72 -3.25
CA GLU A 126 -0.50 -0.77 -2.21
C GLU A 126 -1.19 -1.13 -0.88
N GLU A 127 -2.49 -1.49 -0.93
CA GLU A 127 -3.34 -1.80 0.20
C GLU A 127 -2.99 -3.16 0.85
N GLY A 128 -1.85 -3.18 1.55
CA GLY A 128 -1.40 -4.34 2.34
C GLY A 128 -0.53 -5.37 1.60
N GLY A 129 -0.36 -5.26 0.28
CA GLY A 129 0.43 -6.21 -0.51
C GLY A 129 1.91 -5.84 -0.66
N GLY A 130 2.23 -4.55 -0.62
CA GLY A 130 3.60 -4.05 -0.70
C GLY A 130 4.25 -4.18 -2.08
N GLY A 131 3.48 -4.07 -3.16
CA GLY A 131 4.00 -4.19 -4.54
C GLY A 131 5.18 -3.26 -4.83
N LYS A 132 5.16 -2.02 -4.30
CA LYS A 132 6.30 -1.09 -4.43
C LYS A 132 7.59 -1.61 -3.79
N ILE A 133 7.50 -2.36 -2.69
CA ILE A 133 8.67 -2.95 -2.02
C ILE A 133 9.28 -4.02 -2.94
N ILE A 134 8.45 -4.88 -3.52
CA ILE A 134 8.88 -5.90 -4.47
C ILE A 134 9.56 -5.24 -5.69
N LEU A 135 8.93 -4.20 -6.26
CA LEU A 135 9.49 -3.46 -7.39
C LEU A 135 10.81 -2.75 -7.03
N LEU A 136 10.95 -2.24 -5.81
CA LEU A 136 12.19 -1.65 -5.31
C LEU A 136 13.31 -2.70 -5.26
N ASP A 137 13.03 -3.87 -4.71
CA ASP A 137 14.00 -5.00 -4.62
C ASP A 137 14.37 -5.54 -6.01
N LYS A 138 13.51 -5.33 -7.01
CA LYS A 138 13.77 -5.69 -8.43
C LYS A 138 14.41 -4.57 -9.25
N GLY A 139 14.81 -3.46 -8.60
CA GLY A 139 15.55 -2.38 -9.25
C GLY A 139 14.68 -1.41 -10.07
N ALA A 140 13.34 -1.44 -9.94
CA ALA A 140 12.46 -0.57 -10.72
C ALA A 140 12.70 0.93 -10.49
N PHE A 141 13.32 1.29 -9.35
CA PHE A 141 13.69 2.65 -8.97
C PHE A 141 15.19 2.95 -9.12
N GLU A 142 15.98 2.03 -9.70
CA GLU A 142 17.39 2.30 -9.97
C GLU A 142 17.55 3.53 -10.86
N ASP A 143 18.58 4.34 -10.60
CA ASP A 143 18.83 5.63 -11.27
C ASP A 143 17.75 6.71 -11.09
N ALA A 144 16.68 6.46 -10.34
CA ALA A 144 15.67 7.47 -10.09
C ALA A 144 16.25 8.61 -9.24
N LYS A 145 16.21 9.82 -9.79
CA LYS A 145 16.56 11.05 -9.04
C LYS A 145 15.50 11.39 -7.99
N CYS A 146 14.25 11.15 -8.32
CA CYS A 146 13.11 11.25 -7.42
C CYS A 146 11.94 10.41 -7.94
N SER A 147 11.04 10.07 -7.05
CA SER A 147 9.72 9.53 -7.37
C SER A 147 8.64 10.41 -6.78
N MET A 148 7.49 10.48 -7.44
CA MET A 148 6.34 11.24 -6.97
C MET A 148 5.03 10.62 -7.45
N MET A 149 3.96 10.94 -6.73
CA MET A 149 2.58 10.70 -7.14
C MET A 149 1.66 11.71 -6.45
N ILE A 150 0.45 11.84 -6.93
CA ILE A 150 -0.57 12.70 -6.32
C ILE A 150 -1.63 11.79 -5.70
N HIS A 151 -1.69 11.77 -4.36
CA HIS A 151 -2.67 10.98 -3.62
C HIS A 151 -3.82 11.88 -3.15
N PRO A 152 -5.09 11.53 -3.41
CA PRO A 152 -6.25 12.24 -2.87
C PRO A 152 -6.19 12.35 -1.35
N GLY A 153 -6.60 13.49 -0.82
CA GLY A 153 -6.61 13.73 0.62
C GLY A 153 -7.40 14.98 1.01
N PRO A 154 -7.69 15.17 2.30
CA PRO A 154 -8.49 16.30 2.77
C PRO A 154 -7.76 17.64 2.71
N LEU A 155 -6.45 17.64 2.53
CA LEU A 155 -5.61 18.83 2.50
C LEU A 155 -4.58 18.75 1.38
N ASN A 156 -4.23 19.89 0.79
CA ASN A 156 -3.13 20.00 -0.17
C ASN A 156 -1.79 20.09 0.58
N VAL A 157 -1.03 19.00 0.59
CA VAL A 157 0.28 18.89 1.25
C VAL A 157 1.31 18.37 0.25
N ALA A 158 2.36 19.15 0.00
CA ALA A 158 3.40 18.78 -0.98
C ALA A 158 4.32 17.65 -0.49
N ASN A 159 4.52 17.52 0.80
CA ASN A 159 5.36 16.49 1.41
C ASN A 159 4.75 16.04 2.75
N PRO A 160 3.78 15.11 2.72
CA PRO A 160 3.13 14.62 3.92
C PRO A 160 4.11 13.79 4.76
N THR A 161 3.91 13.85 6.08
CA THR A 161 4.64 12.99 7.01
C THR A 161 3.93 11.64 7.09
N PHE A 162 4.66 10.57 6.83
CA PHE A 162 4.16 9.19 6.95
C PHE A 162 4.65 8.56 8.25
N THR A 163 3.85 7.67 8.82
CA THR A 163 4.27 6.81 9.91
C THR A 163 4.80 5.50 9.34
N THR A 164 5.88 4.99 9.93
CA THR A 164 6.26 3.59 9.71
C THR A 164 5.21 2.66 10.32
N ILE A 165 5.05 1.48 9.76
CA ILE A 165 4.14 0.45 10.26
C ILE A 165 4.88 -0.86 10.44
N GLN A 166 4.57 -1.56 11.54
CA GLN A 166 4.96 -2.94 11.78
C GLN A 166 3.70 -3.74 12.09
N GLN A 167 3.58 -4.89 11.44
CA GLN A 167 2.45 -5.81 11.61
C GLN A 167 2.90 -7.03 12.39
N TYR A 168 2.09 -7.47 13.33
CA TYR A 168 2.33 -8.67 14.14
C TYR A 168 1.10 -9.55 14.17
N LYS A 169 1.31 -10.85 14.04
CA LYS A 169 0.37 -11.87 14.45
C LYS A 169 0.82 -12.42 15.80
N VAL A 170 -0.06 -12.39 16.79
CA VAL A 170 0.20 -12.96 18.12
C VAL A 170 -0.70 -14.14 18.34
N GLU A 171 -0.11 -15.27 18.66
CA GLU A 171 -0.80 -16.55 18.86
C GLU A 171 -0.51 -17.08 20.26
N PHE A 172 -1.55 -17.58 20.92
CA PHE A 172 -1.42 -18.27 22.20
C PHE A 172 -1.87 -19.71 22.08
N PHE A 173 -1.04 -20.61 22.60
CA PHE A 173 -1.28 -22.04 22.62
C PHE A 173 -1.51 -22.52 24.04
N GLY A 174 -2.71 -23.00 24.32
CA GLY A 174 -3.17 -23.49 25.57
C GLY A 174 -3.38 -25.01 25.58
N LYS A 175 -4.40 -25.43 26.30
CA LYS A 175 -4.88 -26.80 26.35
C LYS A 175 -6.39 -26.79 26.62
N ASP A 176 -7.14 -27.46 25.79
CA ASP A 176 -8.59 -27.58 25.96
C ASP A 176 -8.97 -28.49 27.15
N ALA A 177 -10.08 -28.14 27.72
CA ALA A 177 -10.75 -28.92 28.76
C ALA A 177 -12.24 -28.57 28.80
N HIS A 178 -13.06 -29.43 29.40
CA HIS A 178 -14.46 -29.11 29.63
C HIS A 178 -14.58 -28.04 30.73
N ALA A 179 -15.11 -26.87 30.37
CA ALA A 179 -15.08 -25.69 31.23
C ALA A 179 -15.80 -25.84 32.57
N ALA A 180 -16.83 -26.70 32.65
CA ALA A 180 -17.56 -26.99 33.90
C ALA A 180 -17.15 -28.30 34.58
N GLY A 181 -16.66 -29.29 33.81
CA GLY A 181 -16.39 -30.63 34.30
C GLY A 181 -14.97 -30.87 34.81
N ALA A 182 -13.98 -30.20 34.22
CA ALA A 182 -12.56 -30.38 34.58
C ALA A 182 -11.73 -29.14 34.14
N PRO A 183 -12.10 -27.91 34.57
CA PRO A 183 -11.41 -26.68 34.14
C PRO A 183 -9.93 -26.67 34.55
N GLU A 184 -9.59 -27.30 35.68
CA GLU A 184 -8.21 -27.40 36.19
C GLU A 184 -7.25 -28.18 35.30
N LYS A 185 -7.77 -28.95 34.33
CA LYS A 185 -6.97 -29.69 33.35
C LYS A 185 -6.67 -28.86 32.09
N GLY A 186 -7.34 -27.72 31.93
CA GLY A 186 -7.16 -26.81 30.83
C GLY A 186 -6.04 -25.78 31.04
N ARG A 187 -5.65 -25.14 29.96
CA ARG A 187 -4.86 -23.90 29.95
C ARG A 187 -5.48 -22.97 28.96
N ASN A 188 -6.10 -21.90 29.47
CA ASN A 188 -6.95 -21.03 28.67
C ASN A 188 -6.10 -20.05 27.84
N ALA A 189 -6.05 -20.24 26.51
CA ALA A 189 -5.37 -19.34 25.60
C ALA A 189 -6.11 -17.99 25.48
N LEU A 190 -7.43 -17.95 25.69
CA LEU A 190 -8.21 -16.71 25.62
C LEU A 190 -7.89 -15.76 26.79
N ASP A 191 -7.62 -16.27 27.97
CA ASP A 191 -7.20 -15.45 29.11
C ASP A 191 -5.89 -14.72 28.80
N ALA A 192 -4.93 -15.41 28.14
CA ALA A 192 -3.67 -14.80 27.70
C ALA A 192 -3.92 -13.70 26.67
N GLN A 193 -4.82 -13.94 25.72
CA GLN A 193 -5.20 -12.98 24.70
C GLN A 193 -5.87 -11.73 25.29
N ILE A 194 -6.77 -11.91 26.27
CA ILE A 194 -7.42 -10.82 27.01
C ILE A 194 -6.37 -10.00 27.78
N GLN A 195 -5.45 -10.67 28.50
CA GLN A 195 -4.38 -9.99 29.22
C GLN A 195 -3.48 -9.18 28.28
N LEU A 196 -3.16 -9.67 27.09
CA LEU A 196 -2.42 -8.90 26.09
C LEU A 196 -3.14 -7.60 25.75
N PHE A 197 -4.45 -7.64 25.47
CA PHE A 197 -5.24 -6.44 25.15
C PHE A 197 -5.34 -5.45 26.30
N VAL A 198 -5.50 -5.95 27.54
CA VAL A 198 -5.51 -5.12 28.76
C VAL A 198 -4.16 -4.44 28.94
N ASN A 199 -3.05 -5.19 28.85
CA ASN A 199 -1.70 -4.65 29.00
C ASN A 199 -1.36 -3.64 27.89
N ALA A 200 -1.71 -3.92 26.65
CA ALA A 200 -1.56 -2.97 25.54
C ALA A 200 -2.36 -1.68 25.79
N SER A 201 -3.58 -1.79 26.35
CA SER A 201 -4.42 -0.63 26.67
C SER A 201 -3.83 0.23 27.80
N THR A 202 -3.26 -0.37 28.82
CA THR A 202 -2.57 0.37 29.90
C THR A 202 -1.29 1.00 29.40
N TYR A 203 -0.51 0.31 28.56
CA TYR A 203 0.72 0.83 27.99
C TYR A 203 0.49 2.05 27.09
N ARG A 204 -0.63 2.10 26.35
CA ARG A 204 -0.99 3.24 25.47
C ARG A 204 -0.99 4.59 26.20
N GLN A 205 -1.22 4.62 27.52
CA GLN A 205 -1.21 5.87 28.29
C GLN A 205 0.17 6.55 28.34
N GLN A 206 1.23 5.76 28.24
CA GLN A 206 2.62 6.25 28.29
C GLN A 206 3.28 6.38 26.92
N MET A 207 2.57 5.98 25.84
CA MET A 207 3.09 6.13 24.49
C MET A 207 3.13 7.59 24.07
N VAL A 208 4.20 7.98 23.36
CA VAL A 208 4.26 9.31 22.74
C VAL A 208 3.11 9.46 21.73
N GLN A 209 2.61 10.70 21.60
CA GLN A 209 1.41 10.99 20.82
C GLN A 209 1.49 10.55 19.34
N SER A 210 2.69 10.51 18.77
CA SER A 210 2.93 10.07 17.39
C SER A 210 2.86 8.55 17.21
N ASN A 211 2.96 7.76 18.28
CA ASN A 211 2.93 6.30 18.20
C ASN A 211 1.50 5.79 18.34
N ARG A 212 1.22 4.68 17.66
CA ARG A 212 -0.08 4.01 17.73
C ARG A 212 0.13 2.51 17.82
N MET A 213 -0.71 1.87 18.65
CA MET A 213 -0.80 0.43 18.77
C MET A 213 -2.27 0.05 18.76
N HIS A 214 -2.68 -0.78 17.81
CA HIS A 214 -4.05 -1.28 17.71
C HIS A 214 -4.05 -2.69 17.18
N GLY A 215 -5.03 -3.47 17.59
CA GLY A 215 -5.15 -4.88 17.23
C GLY A 215 -6.59 -5.36 17.28
N VAL A 216 -6.81 -6.52 16.69
CA VAL A 216 -8.08 -7.22 16.66
C VAL A 216 -7.87 -8.70 16.98
N ILE A 217 -8.79 -9.31 17.74
CA ILE A 217 -8.81 -10.76 17.93
C ILE A 217 -9.38 -11.40 16.66
N LYS A 218 -8.63 -12.32 16.06
CA LYS A 218 -9.04 -13.09 14.87
C LYS A 218 -9.68 -14.41 15.27
N ASP A 219 -9.13 -15.06 16.32
CA ASP A 219 -9.66 -16.30 16.88
C ASP A 219 -9.70 -16.19 18.41
N GLY A 220 -10.87 -16.36 19.00
CA GLY A 220 -11.10 -16.31 20.46
C GLY A 220 -11.55 -17.65 21.06
N GLY A 221 -11.55 -18.74 20.27
CA GLY A 221 -12.01 -20.06 20.67
C GLY A 221 -13.35 -20.43 20.05
N PHE A 222 -13.79 -21.69 20.29
CA PHE A 222 -14.88 -22.31 19.53
C PHE A 222 -16.24 -22.27 20.22
N LYS A 223 -16.31 -22.66 21.52
CA LYS A 223 -17.57 -22.71 22.31
C LYS A 223 -17.33 -22.35 23.77
N PRO A 224 -18.31 -21.73 24.44
CA PRO A 224 -18.16 -21.32 25.87
C PRO A 224 -17.92 -22.45 26.84
N ASN A 225 -18.34 -23.67 26.55
CA ASN A 225 -18.17 -24.84 27.39
C ASN A 225 -16.81 -25.58 27.16
N ILE A 226 -15.96 -25.06 26.33
CA ILE A 226 -14.60 -25.57 26.04
C ILE A 226 -13.60 -24.48 26.36
N ILE A 227 -12.63 -24.75 27.23
CA ILE A 227 -11.49 -23.86 27.47
C ILE A 227 -10.67 -23.78 26.19
N PRO A 228 -10.45 -22.59 25.61
CA PRO A 228 -9.74 -22.44 24.32
C PRO A 228 -8.27 -22.89 24.44
N SER A 229 -7.86 -23.79 23.54
CA SER A 229 -6.47 -24.23 23.39
C SER A 229 -5.67 -23.40 22.40
N TYR A 230 -6.33 -22.53 21.63
CA TYR A 230 -5.70 -21.64 20.67
C TYR A 230 -6.48 -20.33 20.57
N THR A 231 -5.74 -19.23 20.45
CA THR A 231 -6.28 -17.92 20.09
C THR A 231 -5.26 -17.14 19.27
N SER A 232 -5.74 -16.22 18.44
CA SER A 232 -4.87 -15.36 17.64
C SER A 232 -5.39 -13.92 17.57
N SER A 233 -4.47 -12.98 17.40
CA SER A 233 -4.74 -11.57 17.14
C SER A 233 -3.76 -10.99 16.14
N GLU A 234 -4.20 -9.96 15.43
CA GLU A 234 -3.37 -9.17 14.54
C GLU A 234 -3.22 -7.76 15.11
N TRP A 235 -1.99 -7.23 15.01
CA TRP A 235 -1.61 -5.96 15.61
C TRP A 235 -0.85 -5.09 14.61
N TYR A 236 -1.15 -3.80 14.60
CA TYR A 236 -0.40 -2.78 13.88
C TYR A 236 0.20 -1.80 14.87
N LEU A 237 1.52 -1.63 14.77
CA LEU A 237 2.26 -0.61 15.48
C LEU A 237 2.70 0.44 14.48
N ARG A 238 2.51 1.72 14.84
CA ARG A 238 2.88 2.85 13.99
C ARG A 238 3.71 3.85 14.76
N SER A 239 4.74 4.41 14.10
CA SER A 239 5.59 5.45 14.66
C SER A 239 6.14 6.34 13.55
N LEU A 240 6.51 7.59 13.89
CA LEU A 240 7.29 8.45 13.01
C LEU A 240 8.77 8.07 12.98
N ASN A 241 9.24 7.29 13.97
CA ASN A 241 10.63 6.88 14.10
C ASN A 241 10.70 5.35 14.16
N LYS A 242 11.57 4.76 13.32
CA LYS A 242 11.78 3.31 13.26
C LYS A 242 12.27 2.75 14.60
N ASP A 243 13.18 3.44 15.30
CA ASP A 243 13.70 2.98 16.59
C ASP A 243 12.60 2.97 17.65
N CYS A 244 11.72 3.98 17.66
CA CYS A 244 10.54 3.97 18.53
C CYS A 244 9.59 2.82 18.20
N LEU A 245 9.46 2.44 16.93
CA LEU A 245 8.65 1.32 16.51
C LEU A 245 9.17 0.00 17.08
N LEU A 246 10.47 -0.23 17.00
CA LEU A 246 11.13 -1.43 17.56
C LEU A 246 11.00 -1.48 19.08
N TYR A 247 11.13 -0.34 19.77
CA TYR A 247 10.96 -0.26 21.22
C TYR A 247 9.53 -0.57 21.69
N THR A 248 8.53 -0.28 20.86
CA THR A 248 7.12 -0.59 21.15
C THR A 248 6.70 -1.99 20.72
N SER A 249 7.62 -2.78 20.16
CA SER A 249 7.37 -4.18 19.79
C SER A 249 7.00 -5.01 21.03
N PRO A 250 5.96 -5.84 20.99
CA PRO A 250 5.58 -6.69 22.12
C PRO A 250 6.53 -7.88 22.33
N SER A 251 7.55 -8.07 21.46
CA SER A 251 8.50 -9.18 21.55
C SER A 251 9.69 -8.84 22.44
N PRO A 252 9.92 -9.61 23.53
CA PRO A 252 11.12 -9.44 24.35
C PRO A 252 12.43 -9.85 23.64
N ARG A 253 12.36 -10.46 22.44
CA ARG A 253 13.56 -10.84 21.67
C ARG A 253 14.23 -9.67 20.98
N ASP A 254 13.44 -8.67 20.57
CA ASP A 254 13.95 -7.49 19.86
C ASP A 254 14.61 -6.44 20.79
N ALA A 255 14.56 -6.68 22.11
CA ALA A 255 15.20 -5.82 23.13
C ALA A 255 16.63 -6.27 23.49
N LEU A 256 17.13 -7.36 22.90
CA LEU A 256 18.42 -7.96 23.22
C LEU A 256 19.41 -7.97 22.05
N GLU A 257 19.07 -7.40 20.92
CA GLU A 257 19.94 -7.10 19.79
C GLU A 257 20.12 -5.57 19.64
#